data_35b6becafd8fbd6469c1320d9748224e
#
_entry.id   35b6becafd8fbd6469c1320d9748224e
#
_cell.length_a   1.000
_cell.length_b   1.000
_cell.length_c   1.000
_cell.angle_alpha   90.00
_cell.angle_beta   90.00
_cell.angle_gamma   90.00
#
_symmetry.space_group_name_H-M   'P 1'
#
loop_
_entity.id
_entity.type
_entity.pdbx_description
1 polymer ?
#
loop_
_entity_poly.entity_id
_entity_poly.type
_entity_poly.pdbx_seq_one_letter_code
_entity_poly.pdbx_strand_id
1 'polypeptide(L)'
;CGVHFMAETCKLLSPEKTVLSPDLTAGCSLADSCKAEDLRKFKEEHPGYEVVSYVNTTAAVKALTDVVVTSGNAKKVIDSIPKDTKLIFGPDYNLGSYINSVTGRNMLLWNGGCHVHERFSVAEIVKLKEQHPEAVVMAHLECKAPVLAAADVKGSTATMLHYAQDHPEVKEFIVATEAGILHEMQRT
;
A
#
# COMPACT_ATOMS: atom_id res chain seq x y z
N CYS A 1 6.27 8.20 15.64
CA CYS A 1 5.77 7.99 14.27
C CYS A 1 6.63 8.77 13.28
N GLY A 2 6.91 8.19 12.12
CA GLY A 2 7.81 8.82 11.13
C GLY A 2 7.13 9.86 10.27
N VAL A 3 5.93 9.60 9.77
CA VAL A 3 5.19 10.51 8.88
C VAL A 3 3.85 10.92 9.50
N HIS A 4 3.36 12.09 9.09
CA HIS A 4 2.21 12.75 9.71
C HIS A 4 0.95 11.86 9.76
N PHE A 5 0.54 11.23 8.65
CA PHE A 5 -0.67 10.39 8.63
C PHE A 5 -0.59 9.18 9.57
N MET A 6 0.62 8.66 9.83
CA MET A 6 0.81 7.59 10.83
C MET A 6 0.56 8.10 12.24
N ALA A 7 1.04 9.31 12.56
CA ALA A 7 0.77 9.95 13.85
C ALA A 7 -0.73 10.21 14.04
N GLU A 8 -1.41 10.71 13.02
CA GLU A 8 -2.87 10.88 13.03
C GLU A 8 -3.58 9.53 13.26
N THR A 9 -3.19 8.49 12.53
CA THR A 9 -3.79 7.15 12.68
C THR A 9 -3.57 6.58 14.07
N CYS A 10 -2.35 6.71 14.63
CA CYS A 10 -2.07 6.30 16.00
C CYS A 10 -2.95 7.05 17.01
N LYS A 11 -3.15 8.36 16.80
CA LYS A 11 -3.98 9.18 17.69
C LYS A 11 -5.46 8.83 17.60
N LEU A 12 -5.96 8.51 16.38
CA LEU A 12 -7.33 8.04 16.18
C LEU A 12 -7.60 6.71 16.89
N LEU A 13 -6.64 5.77 16.82
CA LEU A 13 -6.77 4.43 17.43
C LEU A 13 -6.51 4.41 18.93
N SER A 14 -5.80 5.40 19.46
CA SER A 14 -5.44 5.50 20.88
C SER A 14 -5.52 6.96 21.34
N PRO A 15 -6.74 7.52 21.45
CA PRO A 15 -6.93 8.94 21.73
C PRO A 15 -6.39 9.37 23.10
N GLU A 16 -6.29 8.46 24.05
CA GLU A 16 -5.74 8.71 25.39
C GLU A 16 -4.21 8.79 25.41
N LYS A 17 -3.51 8.24 24.40
CA LYS A 17 -2.04 8.19 24.37
C LYS A 17 -1.44 9.47 23.81
N THR A 18 -0.23 9.80 24.29
CA THR A 18 0.60 10.83 23.67
C THR A 18 1.26 10.26 22.43
N VAL A 19 1.02 10.90 21.29
CA VAL A 19 1.64 10.55 20.01
C VAL A 19 2.66 11.64 19.66
N LEU A 20 3.92 11.26 19.49
CA LEU A 20 5.02 12.15 19.15
C LEU A 20 5.41 11.95 17.67
N SER A 21 5.61 13.06 16.97
CA SER A 21 6.17 13.08 15.63
C SER A 21 7.48 13.85 15.69
N PRO A 22 8.63 13.25 15.30
CA PRO A 22 9.92 13.94 15.38
C PRO A 22 10.05 15.08 14.35
N ASP A 23 9.32 14.99 13.24
CA ASP A 23 9.26 16.01 12.20
C ASP A 23 7.81 16.14 11.68
N LEU A 24 7.22 17.33 11.91
CA LEU A 24 5.85 17.62 11.46
C LEU A 24 5.78 17.87 9.94
N THR A 25 6.89 18.08 9.27
CA THR A 25 6.98 18.26 7.81
C THR A 25 7.18 16.96 7.06
N ALA A 26 7.45 15.86 7.79
CA ALA A 26 7.58 14.54 7.18
C ALA A 26 6.23 14.08 6.61
N GLY A 27 6.09 14.19 5.30
CA GLY A 27 4.89 13.87 4.52
C GLY A 27 4.98 12.51 3.81
N CYS A 28 3.89 12.18 3.13
CA CYS A 28 3.80 11.03 2.24
C CYS A 28 3.11 11.47 0.95
N SER A 29 3.82 11.39 -0.18
CA SER A 29 3.29 11.81 -1.47
C SER A 29 1.98 11.09 -1.84
N LEU A 30 1.82 9.84 -1.42
CA LEU A 30 0.60 9.09 -1.62
C LEU A 30 -0.56 9.69 -0.80
N ALA A 31 -0.33 10.00 0.48
CA ALA A 31 -1.34 10.65 1.32
C ALA A 31 -1.71 12.04 0.78
N ASP A 32 -0.73 12.78 0.27
CA ASP A 32 -0.91 14.13 -0.29
C ASP A 32 -1.64 14.10 -1.64
N SER A 33 -1.64 12.97 -2.35
CA SER A 33 -2.32 12.80 -3.64
C SER A 33 -3.85 12.75 -3.52
N CYS A 34 -4.38 12.56 -2.31
CA CYS A 34 -5.82 12.49 -2.04
C CYS A 34 -6.21 13.49 -0.96
N LYS A 35 -6.66 14.66 -1.38
CA LYS A 35 -7.18 15.66 -0.45
C LYS A 35 -8.63 15.38 -0.10
N ALA A 36 -9.01 15.67 1.15
CA ALA A 36 -10.39 15.44 1.62
C ALA A 36 -11.44 16.19 0.79
N GLU A 37 -11.12 17.39 0.33
CA GLU A 37 -12.02 18.20 -0.50
C GLU A 37 -12.29 17.54 -1.84
N ASP A 38 -11.25 16.99 -2.47
CA ASP A 38 -11.36 16.34 -3.77
C ASP A 38 -12.06 14.97 -3.64
N LEU A 39 -11.79 14.22 -2.55
CA LEU A 39 -12.52 12.99 -2.28
C LEU A 39 -14.00 13.24 -2.02
N ARG A 40 -14.36 14.35 -1.33
CA ARG A 40 -15.76 14.72 -1.11
C ARG A 40 -16.48 14.95 -2.43
N LYS A 41 -15.89 15.73 -3.33
CA LYS A 41 -16.43 15.96 -4.69
C LYS A 41 -16.59 14.66 -5.45
N PHE A 42 -15.58 13.81 -5.39
CA PHE A 42 -15.62 12.51 -6.07
C PHE A 42 -16.74 11.60 -5.54
N LYS A 43 -17.01 11.62 -4.22
CA LYS A 43 -18.16 10.93 -3.62
C LYS A 43 -19.50 11.51 -4.10
N GLU A 44 -19.61 12.83 -4.18
CA GLU A 44 -20.81 13.53 -4.66
C GLU A 44 -21.14 13.19 -6.12
N GLU A 45 -20.11 13.03 -6.96
CA GLU A 45 -20.23 12.60 -8.36
C GLU A 45 -20.59 11.12 -8.51
N HIS A 46 -20.39 10.30 -7.45
CA HIS A 46 -20.64 8.87 -7.46
C HIS A 46 -21.56 8.45 -6.30
N PRO A 47 -22.85 8.87 -6.33
CA PRO A 47 -23.78 8.55 -5.25
C PRO A 47 -24.01 7.04 -5.12
N GLY A 48 -24.06 6.58 -3.87
CA GLY A 48 -24.26 5.16 -3.55
C GLY A 48 -22.99 4.31 -3.60
N TYR A 49 -21.81 4.92 -3.78
CA TYR A 49 -20.53 4.24 -3.61
C TYR A 49 -20.04 4.38 -2.18
N GLU A 50 -19.52 3.29 -1.61
CA GLU A 50 -18.76 3.29 -0.35
C GLU A 50 -17.27 3.50 -0.63
N VAL A 51 -16.59 4.22 0.26
CA VAL A 51 -15.16 4.52 0.14
C VAL A 51 -14.35 3.56 0.99
N VAL A 52 -13.47 2.83 0.35
CA VAL A 52 -12.41 2.06 1.01
C VAL A 52 -11.09 2.80 0.83
N SER A 53 -10.51 3.28 1.91
CA SER A 53 -9.24 3.99 1.87
C SER A 53 -8.09 3.14 2.41
N TYR A 54 -7.00 3.14 1.67
CA TYR A 54 -5.73 2.67 2.19
C TYR A 54 -5.27 3.59 3.33
N VAL A 55 -4.64 3.03 4.35
CA VAL A 55 -4.26 3.75 5.58
C VAL A 55 -3.36 4.97 5.34
N ASN A 56 -2.64 5.01 4.21
CA ASN A 56 -1.78 6.12 3.80
C ASN A 56 -2.61 7.33 3.32
N THR A 57 -3.42 7.86 4.22
CA THR A 57 -4.33 9.01 4.03
C THR A 57 -4.38 9.83 5.31
N THR A 58 -4.74 11.12 5.19
CA THR A 58 -4.93 12.01 6.34
C THR A 58 -6.16 11.63 7.16
N ALA A 59 -6.22 12.10 8.40
CA ALA A 59 -7.43 11.97 9.24
C ALA A 59 -8.67 12.58 8.58
N ALA A 60 -8.51 13.70 7.86
CA ALA A 60 -9.59 14.35 7.12
C ALA A 60 -10.17 13.46 5.99
N VAL A 61 -9.32 12.71 5.27
CA VAL A 61 -9.74 11.71 4.28
C VAL A 61 -10.43 10.54 4.97
N LYS A 62 -9.87 10.05 6.09
CA LYS A 62 -10.47 8.96 6.89
C LYS A 62 -11.88 9.31 7.41
N ALA A 63 -12.15 10.58 7.71
CA ALA A 63 -13.49 11.05 8.10
C ALA A 63 -14.55 10.95 6.98
N LEU A 64 -14.13 10.80 5.72
CA LEU A 64 -14.98 10.60 4.54
C LEU A 64 -15.03 9.14 4.09
N THR A 65 -14.31 8.26 4.77
CA THR A 65 -14.06 6.86 4.41
C THR A 65 -14.99 5.95 5.21
N ASP A 66 -15.55 4.94 4.55
CA ASP A 66 -16.41 3.94 5.19
C ASP A 66 -15.57 2.80 5.79
N VAL A 67 -14.49 2.41 5.12
CA VAL A 67 -13.58 1.36 5.61
C VAL A 67 -12.11 1.73 5.32
N VAL A 68 -11.25 1.61 6.34
CA VAL A 68 -9.79 1.81 6.18
C VAL A 68 -9.10 0.45 6.14
N VAL A 69 -8.19 0.27 5.18
CA VAL A 69 -7.43 -0.97 4.98
C VAL A 69 -5.92 -0.71 4.94
N THR A 70 -5.16 -1.79 5.11
CA THR A 70 -3.72 -1.83 4.83
C THR A 70 -3.44 -2.72 3.61
N SER A 71 -2.24 -2.65 3.02
CA SER A 71 -1.85 -3.56 1.94
C SER A 71 -1.93 -5.05 2.35
N GLY A 72 -1.75 -5.35 3.65
CA GLY A 72 -1.82 -6.72 4.17
C GLY A 72 -3.23 -7.27 4.37
N ASN A 73 -4.26 -6.41 4.53
CA ASN A 73 -5.62 -6.86 4.79
C ASN A 73 -6.65 -6.45 3.72
N ALA A 74 -6.27 -5.61 2.75
CA ALA A 74 -7.19 -5.04 1.77
C ALA A 74 -8.00 -6.12 1.04
N LYS A 75 -7.33 -7.17 0.52
CA LYS A 75 -8.03 -8.28 -0.15
C LYS A 75 -9.09 -8.92 0.73
N LYS A 76 -8.73 -9.27 1.99
CA LYS A 76 -9.64 -9.93 2.94
C LYS A 76 -10.86 -9.05 3.26
N VAL A 77 -10.63 -7.76 3.44
CA VAL A 77 -11.71 -6.79 3.74
C VAL A 77 -12.62 -6.63 2.52
N ILE A 78 -12.06 -6.42 1.32
CA ILE A 78 -12.84 -6.28 0.08
C ILE A 78 -13.65 -7.54 -0.22
N ASP A 79 -13.10 -8.73 0.05
CA ASP A 79 -13.85 -10.00 -0.14
C ASP A 79 -15.02 -10.16 0.85
N SER A 80 -14.95 -9.51 2.03
CA SER A 80 -16.03 -9.56 3.03
C SER A 80 -17.20 -8.59 2.74
N ILE A 81 -17.00 -7.60 1.88
CA ILE A 81 -18.06 -6.65 1.47
C ILE A 81 -18.97 -7.32 0.44
N PRO A 82 -20.30 -7.16 0.52
CA PRO A 82 -21.24 -7.74 -0.47
C PRO A 82 -20.83 -7.40 -1.90
N LYS A 83 -20.95 -8.36 -2.82
CA LYS A 83 -20.44 -8.23 -4.19
C LYS A 83 -21.14 -7.16 -5.03
N ASP A 84 -22.36 -6.80 -4.71
CA ASP A 84 -23.15 -5.75 -5.35
C ASP A 84 -22.88 -4.34 -4.82
N THR A 85 -22.14 -4.21 -3.70
CA THR A 85 -21.71 -2.92 -3.18
C THR A 85 -20.73 -2.26 -4.15
N LYS A 86 -21.06 -1.04 -4.56
CA LYS A 86 -20.20 -0.22 -5.40
C LYS A 86 -19.13 0.45 -4.53
N LEU A 87 -17.87 0.32 -4.91
CA LEU A 87 -16.75 0.79 -4.11
C LEU A 87 -15.88 1.80 -4.87
N ILE A 88 -15.43 2.82 -4.14
CA ILE A 88 -14.30 3.68 -4.48
C ILE A 88 -13.11 3.18 -3.67
N PHE A 89 -11.96 2.99 -4.30
CA PHE A 89 -10.72 2.62 -3.63
C PHE A 89 -9.63 3.69 -3.86
N GLY A 90 -9.00 4.13 -2.81
CA GLY A 90 -7.89 5.09 -2.88
C GLY A 90 -6.97 5.04 -1.66
N PRO A 91 -5.90 5.83 -1.67
CA PRO A 91 -5.46 6.72 -2.75
C PRO A 91 -4.57 6.03 -3.80
N ASP A 92 -4.07 4.79 -3.58
CA ASP A 92 -3.12 4.14 -4.48
C ASP A 92 -3.82 3.38 -5.60
N TYR A 93 -3.59 3.83 -6.84
CA TYR A 93 -4.14 3.22 -8.05
C TYR A 93 -3.60 1.81 -8.29
N ASN A 94 -2.31 1.58 -8.07
CA ASN A 94 -1.67 0.28 -8.33
C ASN A 94 -2.18 -0.77 -7.35
N LEU A 95 -2.22 -0.45 -6.04
CA LEU A 95 -2.81 -1.32 -5.03
C LEU A 95 -4.29 -1.62 -5.35
N GLY A 96 -5.07 -0.60 -5.70
CA GLY A 96 -6.48 -0.76 -6.07
C GLY A 96 -6.65 -1.65 -7.31
N SER A 97 -5.81 -1.47 -8.34
CA SER A 97 -5.80 -2.29 -9.56
C SER A 97 -5.45 -3.75 -9.25
N TYR A 98 -4.45 -3.97 -8.40
CA TYR A 98 -4.09 -5.31 -7.93
C TYR A 98 -5.27 -5.97 -7.20
N ILE A 99 -5.90 -5.26 -6.25
CA ILE A 99 -7.05 -5.78 -5.50
C ILE A 99 -8.23 -6.09 -6.43
N ASN A 100 -8.53 -5.22 -7.40
CA ASN A 100 -9.55 -5.51 -8.43
C ASN A 100 -9.25 -6.83 -9.15
N SER A 101 -7.99 -7.03 -9.56
CA SER A 101 -7.58 -8.23 -10.32
C SER A 101 -7.71 -9.52 -9.52
N VAL A 102 -7.40 -9.51 -8.21
CA VAL A 102 -7.41 -10.73 -7.37
C VAL A 102 -8.74 -11.00 -6.68
N THR A 103 -9.66 -10.03 -6.67
CA THR A 103 -11.00 -10.17 -6.06
C THR A 103 -12.12 -10.27 -7.10
N GLY A 104 -11.81 -9.98 -8.37
CA GLY A 104 -12.79 -9.87 -9.45
C GLY A 104 -13.77 -8.69 -9.27
N ARG A 105 -13.40 -7.70 -8.45
CA ARG A 105 -14.14 -6.44 -8.29
C ARG A 105 -13.84 -5.48 -9.45
N ASN A 106 -14.72 -4.51 -9.60
CA ASN A 106 -14.54 -3.38 -10.51
C ASN A 106 -14.75 -2.08 -9.71
N MET A 107 -13.88 -1.86 -8.71
CA MET A 107 -13.92 -0.64 -7.91
C MET A 107 -13.50 0.55 -8.75
N LEU A 108 -14.10 1.72 -8.51
CA LEU A 108 -13.58 2.99 -8.99
C LEU A 108 -12.30 3.30 -8.24
N LEU A 109 -11.24 3.63 -8.97
CA LEU A 109 -9.93 3.85 -8.39
C LEU A 109 -9.59 5.34 -8.38
N TRP A 110 -9.11 5.82 -7.23
CA TRP A 110 -8.46 7.12 -7.15
C TRP A 110 -7.15 7.11 -7.92
N ASN A 111 -6.85 8.17 -8.65
CA ASN A 111 -5.65 8.27 -9.49
C ASN A 111 -4.46 8.84 -8.71
N GLY A 112 -4.05 8.18 -7.64
CA GLY A 112 -2.85 8.51 -6.89
C GLY A 112 -1.85 7.35 -6.91
N GLY A 113 -0.59 7.62 -6.55
CA GLY A 113 0.45 6.61 -6.54
C GLY A 113 1.60 6.96 -5.60
N CYS A 114 2.26 5.94 -5.09
CA CYS A 114 3.44 6.09 -4.27
C CYS A 114 4.66 6.36 -5.16
N HIS A 115 5.28 7.57 -5.04
CA HIS A 115 6.43 7.93 -5.88
C HIS A 115 7.64 7.00 -5.70
N VAL A 116 7.75 6.30 -4.57
CA VAL A 116 8.80 5.29 -4.35
C VAL A 116 8.54 4.09 -5.24
N HIS A 117 7.33 3.51 -5.17
CA HIS A 117 6.97 2.29 -5.91
C HIS A 117 6.81 2.52 -7.42
N GLU A 118 6.47 3.75 -7.83
CA GLU A 118 6.42 4.17 -9.23
C GLU A 118 7.79 4.14 -9.95
N ARG A 119 8.89 4.18 -9.20
CA ARG A 119 10.25 4.22 -9.75
C ARG A 119 10.82 2.85 -10.10
N PHE A 120 10.30 1.77 -9.53
CA PHE A 120 10.78 0.42 -9.85
C PHE A 120 10.46 0.04 -11.29
N SER A 121 11.43 -0.59 -11.96
CA SER A 121 11.28 -1.02 -13.36
C SER A 121 11.65 -2.50 -13.51
N VAL A 122 10.96 -3.14 -14.46
CA VAL A 122 11.28 -4.55 -14.84
C VAL A 122 12.70 -4.67 -15.34
N ALA A 123 13.19 -3.68 -16.10
CA ALA A 123 14.55 -3.72 -16.63
C ALA A 123 15.63 -3.77 -15.55
N GLU A 124 15.44 -3.01 -14.44
CA GLU A 124 16.35 -3.06 -13.30
C GLU A 124 16.27 -4.39 -12.56
N ILE A 125 15.06 -4.95 -12.39
CA ILE A 125 14.88 -6.27 -11.78
C ILE A 125 15.56 -7.34 -12.60
N VAL A 126 15.39 -7.35 -13.93
CA VAL A 126 16.03 -8.31 -14.84
C VAL A 126 17.54 -8.21 -14.75
N LYS A 127 18.10 -6.99 -14.79
CA LYS A 127 19.54 -6.75 -14.65
C LYS A 127 20.10 -7.28 -13.33
N LEU A 128 19.39 -7.09 -12.23
CA LEU A 128 19.78 -7.62 -10.92
C LEU A 128 19.67 -9.16 -10.90
N LYS A 129 18.63 -9.70 -11.51
CA LYS A 129 18.43 -11.16 -11.60
C LYS A 129 19.51 -11.85 -12.44
N GLU A 130 20.06 -11.17 -13.47
CA GLU A 130 21.22 -11.67 -14.23
C GLU A 130 22.49 -11.77 -13.36
N GLN A 131 22.66 -10.84 -12.40
CA GLN A 131 23.81 -10.83 -11.48
C GLN A 131 23.59 -11.76 -10.28
N HIS A 132 22.34 -11.97 -9.88
CA HIS A 132 21.89 -12.75 -8.73
C HIS A 132 20.81 -13.75 -9.17
N PRO A 133 21.15 -14.79 -9.95
CA PRO A 133 20.16 -15.68 -10.57
C PRO A 133 19.29 -16.44 -9.55
N GLU A 134 19.82 -16.72 -8.37
CA GLU A 134 19.11 -17.44 -7.31
C GLU A 134 18.28 -16.50 -6.39
N ALA A 135 18.43 -15.18 -6.52
CA ALA A 135 17.72 -14.23 -5.67
C ALA A 135 16.20 -14.29 -5.87
N VAL A 136 15.44 -14.31 -4.78
CA VAL A 136 13.99 -14.22 -4.83
C VAL A 136 13.56 -12.75 -4.98
N VAL A 137 12.74 -12.47 -5.97
CA VAL A 137 12.21 -11.13 -6.24
C VAL A 137 10.95 -10.88 -5.44
N MET A 138 10.95 -9.86 -4.60
CA MET A 138 9.80 -9.43 -3.79
C MET A 138 9.33 -8.06 -4.23
N ALA A 139 8.02 -7.86 -4.42
CA ALA A 139 7.46 -6.57 -4.78
C ALA A 139 6.25 -6.19 -3.92
N HIS A 140 6.22 -4.94 -3.47
CA HIS A 140 5.08 -4.37 -2.77
C HIS A 140 3.90 -4.14 -3.72
N LEU A 141 2.67 -4.29 -3.21
CA LEU A 141 1.44 -4.20 -3.99
C LEU A 141 1.16 -2.80 -4.59
N GLU A 142 1.88 -1.77 -4.15
CA GLU A 142 1.89 -0.43 -4.74
C GLU A 142 2.76 -0.33 -6.00
N CYS A 143 3.53 -1.36 -6.34
CA CYS A 143 4.28 -1.40 -7.58
C CYS A 143 3.36 -1.56 -8.80
N LYS A 144 3.82 -1.04 -9.94
CA LYS A 144 3.13 -1.21 -11.23
C LYS A 144 2.94 -2.68 -11.59
N ALA A 145 1.86 -2.98 -12.30
CA ALA A 145 1.52 -4.36 -12.70
C ALA A 145 2.68 -5.13 -13.38
N PRO A 146 3.50 -4.55 -14.28
CA PRO A 146 4.65 -5.26 -14.85
C PRO A 146 5.71 -5.67 -13.80
N VAL A 147 5.96 -4.83 -12.79
CA VAL A 147 6.88 -5.14 -11.69
C VAL A 147 6.30 -6.25 -10.82
N LEU A 148 5.00 -6.18 -10.51
CA LEU A 148 4.32 -7.27 -9.80
C LEU A 148 4.37 -8.58 -10.60
N ALA A 149 4.23 -8.52 -11.92
CA ALA A 149 4.30 -9.71 -12.77
C ALA A 149 5.69 -10.38 -12.76
N ALA A 150 6.75 -9.58 -12.61
CA ALA A 150 8.14 -10.05 -12.54
C ALA A 150 8.55 -10.55 -11.14
N ALA A 151 7.72 -10.34 -10.10
CA ALA A 151 8.04 -10.74 -8.74
C ALA A 151 7.59 -12.17 -8.42
N ASP A 152 8.45 -12.90 -7.70
CA ASP A 152 8.15 -14.23 -7.16
C ASP A 152 7.19 -14.11 -5.96
N VAL A 153 7.41 -13.10 -5.11
CA VAL A 153 6.60 -12.81 -3.92
C VAL A 153 5.98 -11.42 -4.03
N LYS A 154 4.65 -11.34 -3.89
CA LYS A 154 3.87 -10.11 -3.95
C LYS A 154 3.12 -9.93 -2.64
N GLY A 155 3.27 -8.78 -2.01
CA GLY A 155 2.59 -8.58 -0.74
C GLY A 155 2.89 -7.25 -0.07
N SER A 156 2.46 -7.16 1.18
CA SER A 156 2.81 -6.06 2.08
C SER A 156 4.25 -6.20 2.57
N THR A 157 4.78 -5.16 3.20
CA THR A 157 6.08 -5.22 3.90
C THR A 157 6.13 -6.34 4.94
N ALA A 158 5.02 -6.56 5.68
CA ALA A 158 4.92 -7.69 6.61
C ALA A 158 5.00 -9.04 5.89
N THR A 159 4.37 -9.19 4.73
CA THR A 159 4.46 -10.41 3.92
C THR A 159 5.90 -10.69 3.50
N MET A 160 6.65 -9.66 3.08
CA MET A 160 8.05 -9.82 2.68
C MET A 160 8.94 -10.22 3.87
N LEU A 161 8.73 -9.58 5.02
CA LEU A 161 9.48 -9.89 6.24
C LEU A 161 9.23 -11.34 6.69
N HIS A 162 7.98 -11.77 6.78
CA HIS A 162 7.63 -13.14 7.14
C HIS A 162 8.18 -14.15 6.13
N TYR A 163 8.12 -13.84 4.83
CA TYR A 163 8.69 -14.72 3.81
C TYR A 163 10.19 -14.94 4.04
N ALA A 164 10.94 -13.87 4.33
CA ALA A 164 12.38 -13.99 4.60
C ALA A 164 12.66 -14.80 5.88
N GLN A 165 11.80 -14.67 6.91
CA GLN A 165 11.90 -15.45 8.15
C GLN A 165 11.57 -16.94 7.94
N ASP A 166 10.54 -17.23 7.15
CA ASP A 166 10.04 -18.58 6.90
C ASP A 166 10.91 -19.37 5.90
N HIS A 167 11.79 -18.65 5.15
CA HIS A 167 12.67 -19.23 4.12
C HIS A 167 14.15 -18.95 4.38
N PRO A 168 14.74 -19.50 5.47
CA PRO A 168 16.15 -19.28 5.82
C PRO A 168 17.15 -19.89 4.80
N GLU A 169 16.66 -20.77 3.92
CA GLU A 169 17.43 -21.33 2.81
C GLU A 169 17.69 -20.30 1.70
N VAL A 170 16.84 -19.30 1.53
CA VAL A 170 17.03 -18.23 0.55
C VAL A 170 18.09 -17.24 1.05
N LYS A 171 19.16 -17.08 0.30
CA LYS A 171 20.32 -16.27 0.71
C LYS A 171 20.30 -14.86 0.13
N GLU A 172 19.57 -14.63 -0.94
CA GLU A 172 19.52 -13.34 -1.64
C GLU A 172 18.10 -12.95 -2.00
N PHE A 173 17.77 -11.69 -1.79
CA PHE A 173 16.49 -11.10 -2.14
C PHE A 173 16.69 -9.82 -2.96
N ILE A 174 15.92 -9.68 -4.04
CA ILE A 174 15.73 -8.42 -4.76
C ILE A 174 14.42 -7.81 -4.28
N VAL A 175 14.49 -6.68 -3.59
CA VAL A 175 13.33 -6.13 -2.86
C VAL A 175 12.87 -4.84 -3.51
N ALA A 176 11.69 -4.85 -4.12
CA ALA A 176 11.05 -3.69 -4.74
C ALA A 176 10.04 -3.06 -3.77
N THR A 177 10.56 -2.36 -2.75
CA THR A 177 9.82 -1.50 -1.82
C THR A 177 10.76 -0.49 -1.17
N GLU A 178 10.30 0.26 -0.18
CA GLU A 178 11.09 1.25 0.57
C GLU A 178 12.26 0.57 1.28
N ALA A 179 13.45 1.18 1.18
CA ALA A 179 14.72 0.56 1.61
C ALA A 179 14.83 0.30 3.11
N GLY A 180 14.04 0.99 3.94
CA GLY A 180 14.08 0.81 5.40
C GLY A 180 13.72 -0.60 5.86
N ILE A 181 12.96 -1.36 5.05
CA ILE A 181 12.65 -2.76 5.36
C ILE A 181 13.90 -3.66 5.39
N LEU A 182 14.93 -3.31 4.64
CA LEU A 182 16.15 -4.12 4.58
C LEU A 182 16.81 -4.29 5.93
N HIS A 183 16.75 -3.25 6.78
CA HIS A 183 17.26 -3.33 8.15
C HIS A 183 16.53 -4.41 8.97
N GLU A 184 15.21 -4.47 8.88
CA GLU A 184 14.43 -5.49 9.59
C GLU A 184 14.65 -6.89 9.01
N MET A 185 14.76 -7.00 7.68
CA MET A 185 15.04 -8.28 7.02
C MET A 185 16.43 -8.85 7.35
N GLN A 186 17.43 -7.98 7.60
CA GLN A 186 18.77 -8.41 7.97
C GLN A 186 18.89 -8.87 9.43
N ARG A 187 17.91 -8.52 10.28
CA ARG A 187 17.88 -8.89 11.71
C ARG A 187 17.20 -10.22 11.97
N THR A 188 16.57 -10.77 10.95
CA THR A 188 15.86 -12.06 11.01
C THR A 188 16.72 -13.18 10.47
#